data_b87ad6367be7ef5f36a4ccc83a0354f3
#
_entry.id   b87ad6367be7ef5f36a4ccc83a0354f3
#
_cell.length_a   1.000
_cell.length_b   1.000
_cell.length_c   1.000
_cell.angle_alpha   90.00
_cell.angle_beta   90.00
_cell.angle_gamma   90.00
#
_symmetry.space_group_name_H-M   'P 1'
#
loop_
_entity.id
_entity.type
_entity.pdbx_description
1 polymer ?
#
loop_
_entity_poly.entity_id
_entity_poly.type
_entity_poly.pdbx_seq_one_letter_code
_entity_poly.pdbx_strand_id
1 'polypeptide(L)'
;TPSPWTWEMALGESVKFPKTGMNSIRFLGVQGALEFPNLVLWKHADDNGNWHQEIAPEVIEAPFIDAYVAQCEHLRAVARGYETPIVDALNGSRSLHATLAAARAATGGKRIQLSN
;
A
#
# COMPACT_ATOMS: atom_id res chain seq x y z
N THR A 1 -4.76 11.86 -15.28
CA THR A 1 -4.82 13.02 -14.40
C THR A 1 -4.86 12.54 -12.97
N PRO A 2 -4.02 13.06 -12.08
CA PRO A 2 -4.06 12.70 -10.69
C PRO A 2 -5.41 13.08 -10.07
N SER A 3 -5.95 12.20 -9.25
CA SER A 3 -7.18 12.50 -8.52
C SER A 3 -6.84 13.33 -7.29
N PRO A 4 -7.37 14.57 -7.15
CA PRO A 4 -7.04 15.44 -6.03
C PRO A 4 -7.58 14.92 -4.69
N TRP A 5 -8.35 13.86 -4.69
CA TRP A 5 -9.00 13.29 -3.51
C TRP A 5 -8.42 11.97 -3.03
N THR A 6 -7.30 11.55 -3.62
CA THR A 6 -6.71 10.23 -3.35
C THR A 6 -5.25 10.34 -2.96
N TRP A 7 -4.46 9.43 -3.49
CA TRP A 7 -3.08 9.15 -3.13
C TRP A 7 -2.17 10.40 -3.10
N GLU A 8 -2.17 11.18 -4.18
CA GLU A 8 -1.25 12.32 -4.34
C GLU A 8 -1.46 13.39 -3.25
N MET A 9 -2.70 13.61 -2.83
CA MET A 9 -3.00 14.57 -1.76
C MET A 9 -2.84 13.97 -0.38
N ALA A 10 -3.05 12.66 -0.23
CA ALA A 10 -2.85 11.98 1.05
C ALA A 10 -1.36 11.99 1.45
N LEU A 11 -0.47 11.67 0.51
CA LEU A 11 0.98 11.59 0.74
C LEU A 11 1.72 12.91 0.54
N GLY A 12 1.18 13.82 -0.26
CA GLY A 12 1.85 15.07 -0.59
C GLY A 12 3.05 14.87 -1.51
N GLU A 13 2.94 13.97 -2.49
CA GLU A 13 4.03 13.63 -3.42
C GLU A 13 4.41 14.77 -4.37
N SER A 14 3.55 15.74 -4.55
CA SER A 14 3.79 16.88 -5.43
C SER A 14 3.59 18.19 -4.69
N VAL A 15 4.47 19.13 -4.93
CA VAL A 15 4.33 20.53 -4.43
C VAL A 15 3.07 21.23 -4.94
N LYS A 16 2.43 20.71 -5.99
CA LYS A 16 1.17 21.21 -6.54
C LYS A 16 -0.05 20.77 -5.74
N PHE A 17 0.09 19.75 -4.91
CA PHE A 17 -0.99 19.17 -4.13
C PHE A 17 -0.65 19.25 -2.64
N PRO A 18 -1.35 20.06 -1.87
CA PRO A 18 -1.11 20.16 -0.44
C PRO A 18 -1.43 18.82 0.24
N LYS A 19 -0.59 18.40 1.17
CA LYS A 19 -0.82 17.22 1.99
C LYS A 19 -2.05 17.43 2.86
N THR A 20 -3.10 16.62 2.65
CA THR A 20 -4.36 16.75 3.38
C THR A 20 -4.42 15.94 4.67
N GLY A 21 -3.52 14.97 4.84
CA GLY A 21 -3.54 14.04 5.98
C GLY A 21 -4.68 13.02 5.95
N MET A 22 -5.42 12.93 4.83
CA MET A 22 -6.50 11.95 4.68
C MET A 22 -5.95 10.54 4.45
N ASN A 23 -6.72 9.52 4.85
CA ASN A 23 -6.46 8.16 4.45
C ASN A 23 -7.01 7.92 3.03
N SER A 24 -6.18 7.37 2.14
CA SER A 24 -6.52 7.11 0.74
C SER A 24 -6.75 5.64 0.44
N ILE A 25 -6.28 4.75 1.29
CA ILE A 25 -6.41 3.30 1.15
C ILE A 25 -6.93 2.71 2.45
N ARG A 26 -7.86 1.75 2.33
CA ARG A 26 -8.31 0.95 3.45
C ARG A 26 -8.13 -0.52 3.11
N PHE A 27 -7.39 -1.23 3.93
CA PHE A 27 -7.22 -2.67 3.86
C PHE A 27 -8.26 -3.33 4.78
N LEU A 28 -9.07 -4.22 4.23
CA LEU A 28 -10.11 -4.92 4.97
C LEU A 28 -9.71 -6.38 5.14
N GLY A 29 -9.55 -6.81 6.37
CA GLY A 29 -9.28 -8.19 6.76
C GLY A 29 -10.40 -8.77 7.59
N VAL A 30 -10.33 -10.05 7.88
CA VAL A 30 -11.33 -10.75 8.71
C VAL A 30 -11.26 -10.39 10.19
N GLN A 31 -10.13 -9.85 10.66
CA GLN A 31 -9.91 -9.49 12.06
C GLN A 31 -9.88 -7.98 12.30
N GLY A 32 -9.96 -7.17 11.24
CA GLY A 32 -9.94 -5.72 11.37
C GLY A 32 -9.71 -5.01 10.04
N ALA A 33 -9.63 -3.71 10.10
CA ALA A 33 -9.34 -2.85 8.96
C ALA A 33 -8.20 -1.87 9.28
N LEU A 34 -7.31 -1.65 8.32
CA LEU A 34 -6.20 -0.70 8.43
C LEU A 34 -6.37 0.41 7.42
N GLU A 35 -6.30 1.64 7.87
CA GLU A 35 -6.31 2.82 7.00
C GLU A 35 -4.90 3.36 6.80
N PHE A 36 -4.56 3.71 5.56
CA PHE A 36 -3.26 4.21 5.15
C PHE A 36 -3.40 5.59 4.48
N PRO A 37 -2.48 6.54 4.68
CA PRO A 37 -1.15 6.41 5.28
C PRO A 37 -1.07 6.59 6.81
N ASN A 38 -2.12 7.01 7.49
CA ASN A 38 -2.03 7.32 8.92
C ASN A 38 -2.00 6.08 9.83
N LEU A 39 -2.02 4.87 9.29
CA LEU A 39 -1.94 3.59 10.00
C LEU A 39 -2.97 3.46 11.13
N VAL A 40 -4.21 3.82 10.83
CA VAL A 40 -5.33 3.68 11.78
C VAL A 40 -5.89 2.27 11.70
N LEU A 41 -5.73 1.51 12.76
CA LEU A 41 -6.24 0.15 12.88
C LEU A 41 -7.57 0.13 13.61
N TRP A 42 -8.56 -0.52 13.00
CA TRP A 42 -9.91 -0.75 13.52
C TRP A 42 -10.07 -2.24 13.77
N LYS A 43 -10.18 -2.66 15.00
CA LYS A 43 -10.44 -4.05 15.37
C LYS A 43 -11.21 -4.13 16.68
N HIS A 44 -11.90 -5.23 16.91
CA HIS A 44 -12.41 -5.52 18.25
C HIS A 44 -11.27 -5.83 19.22
N ALA A 45 -11.46 -5.54 20.48
CA ALA A 45 -10.47 -5.80 21.52
C ALA A 45 -10.23 -7.30 21.75
N ASP A 46 -11.21 -8.11 21.43
CA ASP A 46 -11.16 -9.58 21.50
C ASP A 46 -11.68 -10.21 20.21
N ASP A 47 -11.42 -11.51 20.02
CA ASP A 47 -11.84 -12.27 18.85
C ASP A 47 -13.35 -12.56 18.82
N ASN A 48 -14.08 -12.24 19.89
CA ASN A 48 -15.52 -12.44 20.06
C ASN A 48 -16.33 -11.15 19.85
N GLY A 49 -15.75 -10.16 19.19
CA GLY A 49 -16.40 -8.89 18.91
C GLY A 49 -17.78 -9.05 18.25
N ASN A 50 -18.73 -8.23 18.67
CA ASN A 50 -20.09 -8.23 18.14
C ASN A 50 -20.57 -6.81 17.82
N TRP A 51 -21.70 -6.69 17.18
CA TRP A 51 -22.28 -5.41 16.71
C TRP A 51 -22.62 -4.40 17.82
N HIS A 52 -22.64 -4.83 19.08
CA HIS A 52 -22.96 -3.97 20.22
C HIS A 52 -21.71 -3.46 20.94
N GLN A 53 -20.53 -3.94 20.55
CA GLN A 53 -19.27 -3.49 21.14
C GLN A 53 -18.73 -2.31 20.34
N GLU A 54 -18.37 -1.27 21.06
CA GLU A 54 -17.68 -0.13 20.47
C GLU A 54 -16.29 -0.53 19.95
N ILE A 55 -15.96 -0.06 18.77
CA ILE A 55 -14.63 -0.22 18.18
C ILE A 55 -13.92 1.11 18.24
N ALA A 56 -12.86 1.18 19.01
CA ALA A 56 -12.00 2.36 19.06
C ALA A 56 -10.85 2.23 18.06
N PRO A 57 -10.50 3.31 17.33
CA PRO A 57 -9.33 3.30 16.45
C PRO A 57 -8.03 3.28 17.27
N GLU A 58 -7.08 2.48 16.82
CA GLU A 58 -5.72 2.45 17.31
C GLU A 58 -4.80 3.05 16.24
N VAL A 59 -4.04 4.10 16.57
CA VAL A 59 -3.04 4.65 15.68
C VAL A 59 -1.73 3.89 15.90
N ILE A 60 -1.25 3.21 14.86
CA ILE A 60 0.03 2.51 14.89
C ILE A 60 1.13 3.53 14.62
N GLU A 61 1.97 3.78 15.61
CA GLU A 61 3.14 4.62 15.42
C GLU A 61 4.21 3.86 14.61
N ALA A 62 4.64 4.47 13.52
CA ALA A 62 5.74 3.97 12.71
C ALA A 62 6.77 5.09 12.49
N PRO A 63 8.07 4.81 12.65
CA PRO A 63 9.10 5.80 12.38
C PRO A 63 9.07 6.17 10.90
N PHE A 64 9.30 7.46 10.62
CA PHE A 64 9.50 7.87 9.24
C PHE A 64 10.80 7.27 8.70
N ILE A 65 10.70 6.57 7.59
CA ILE A 65 11.84 6.02 6.86
C ILE A 65 11.78 6.59 5.44
N ASP A 66 12.88 7.21 5.01
CA ASP A 66 13.02 7.61 3.62
C ASP A 66 13.15 6.35 2.75
N ALA A 67 12.11 6.09 1.95
CA ALA A 67 12.02 4.87 1.14
C ALA A 67 13.14 4.76 0.10
N TYR A 68 13.61 5.89 -0.45
CA TYR A 68 14.70 5.89 -1.44
C TYR A 68 16.04 5.58 -0.79
N VAL A 69 16.30 6.13 0.39
CA VAL A 69 17.50 5.81 1.16
C VAL A 69 17.50 4.34 1.55
N ALA A 70 16.40 3.84 2.11
CA ALA A 70 16.27 2.42 2.48
C ALA A 70 16.45 1.50 1.27
N GLN A 71 15.90 1.84 0.11
CA GLN A 71 16.07 1.08 -1.13
C GLN A 71 17.53 1.03 -1.58
N CYS A 72 18.24 2.14 -1.53
CA CYS A 72 19.67 2.20 -1.88
C CYS A 72 20.53 1.38 -0.92
N GLU A 73 20.25 1.44 0.37
CA GLU A 73 20.94 0.64 1.38
C GLU A 73 20.71 -0.85 1.18
N HIS A 74 19.46 -1.26 0.95
CA HIS A 74 19.11 -2.63 0.63
C HIS A 74 19.81 -3.12 -0.65
N LEU A 75 19.78 -2.33 -1.74
CA LEU A 75 20.48 -2.66 -2.98
C LEU A 75 21.97 -2.87 -2.75
N ARG A 76 22.60 -2.02 -1.93
CA ARG A 76 24.01 -2.17 -1.56
C ARG A 76 24.26 -3.45 -0.78
N ALA A 77 23.38 -3.81 0.16
CA ALA A 77 23.49 -5.04 0.94
C ALA A 77 23.33 -6.30 0.06
N VAL A 78 22.37 -6.29 -0.85
CA VAL A 78 22.17 -7.35 -1.84
C VAL A 78 23.38 -7.51 -2.75
N ALA A 79 23.92 -6.42 -3.29
CA ALA A 79 25.10 -6.45 -4.17
C ALA A 79 26.35 -6.99 -3.49
N ARG A 80 26.43 -6.89 -2.16
CA ARG A 80 27.52 -7.46 -1.33
C ARG A 80 27.24 -8.88 -0.83
N GLY A 81 26.07 -9.42 -1.13
CA GLY A 81 25.68 -10.76 -0.68
C GLY A 81 25.26 -10.84 0.80
N TYR A 82 24.99 -9.71 1.44
CA TYR A 82 24.55 -9.66 2.84
C TYR A 82 23.05 -9.88 3.00
N GLU A 83 22.26 -9.55 1.96
CA GLU A 83 20.82 -9.70 1.94
C GLU A 83 20.36 -10.33 0.63
N THR A 84 19.15 -10.88 0.65
CA THR A 84 18.43 -11.31 -0.56
C THR A 84 17.45 -10.23 -0.99
N PRO A 85 17.18 -10.06 -2.32
CA PRO A 85 16.21 -9.10 -2.77
C PRO A 85 14.82 -9.32 -2.15
N ILE A 86 14.23 -8.30 -1.53
CA ILE A 86 12.84 -8.34 -1.05
C ILE A 86 11.88 -8.48 -2.24
N VAL A 87 12.19 -7.78 -3.33
CA VAL A 87 11.48 -7.88 -4.61
C VAL A 87 12.50 -8.30 -5.67
N ASP A 88 12.40 -9.52 -6.14
CA ASP A 88 13.24 -10.05 -7.22
C ASP A 88 12.68 -9.69 -8.62
N ALA A 89 13.42 -10.05 -9.66
CA ALA A 89 13.03 -9.78 -11.04
C ALA A 89 11.71 -10.47 -11.43
N LEU A 90 11.42 -11.65 -10.85
CA LEU A 90 10.17 -12.37 -11.12
C LEU A 90 8.97 -11.63 -10.49
N ASN A 91 9.09 -11.17 -9.27
CA ASN A 91 8.08 -10.35 -8.62
C ASN A 91 7.85 -9.04 -9.35
N GLY A 92 8.91 -8.37 -9.78
CA GLY A 92 8.83 -7.17 -10.60
C GLY A 92 8.10 -7.41 -11.93
N SER A 93 8.42 -8.51 -12.61
CA SER A 93 7.76 -8.92 -13.85
C SER A 93 6.26 -9.20 -13.65
N ARG A 94 5.90 -9.90 -12.59
CA ARG A 94 4.49 -10.19 -12.26
C ARG A 94 3.69 -8.92 -11.98
N SER A 95 4.26 -7.98 -11.25
CA SER A 95 3.65 -6.67 -10.98
C SER A 95 3.42 -5.87 -12.27
N LEU A 96 4.42 -5.85 -13.15
CA LEU A 96 4.31 -5.20 -14.46
C LEU A 96 3.23 -5.87 -15.32
N HIS A 97 3.19 -7.20 -15.38
CA HIS A 97 2.16 -7.95 -16.11
C HIS A 97 0.75 -7.60 -15.60
N ALA A 98 0.55 -7.56 -14.28
CA ALA A 98 -0.74 -7.19 -13.70
C ALA A 98 -1.14 -5.77 -14.07
N THR A 99 -0.22 -4.82 -13.99
CA THR A 99 -0.46 -3.41 -14.35
C THR A 99 -0.83 -3.26 -15.84
N LEU A 100 -0.09 -3.91 -16.73
CA LEU A 100 -0.37 -3.88 -18.17
C LEU A 100 -1.70 -4.57 -18.51
N ALA A 101 -2.03 -5.66 -17.82
CA ALA A 101 -3.32 -6.34 -18.00
C ALA A 101 -4.49 -5.47 -17.54
N ALA A 102 -4.35 -4.77 -16.41
CA ALA A 102 -5.36 -3.82 -15.95
C ALA A 102 -5.59 -2.68 -16.97
N ALA A 103 -4.51 -2.11 -17.51
CA ALA A 103 -4.59 -1.08 -18.55
C ALA A 103 -5.30 -1.59 -19.83
N ARG A 104 -4.98 -2.81 -20.27
CA ARG A 104 -5.64 -3.45 -21.43
C ARG A 104 -7.11 -3.76 -21.16
N ALA A 105 -7.44 -4.25 -19.97
CA ALA A 105 -8.81 -4.51 -19.57
C ALA A 105 -9.65 -3.23 -19.56
N ALA A 106 -9.11 -2.15 -19.03
CA ALA A 106 -9.75 -0.83 -19.00
C ALA A 106 -10.01 -0.28 -20.40
N THR A 107 -9.05 -0.43 -21.32
CA THR A 107 -9.18 0.04 -22.73
C THR A 107 -10.10 -0.84 -23.56
N GLY A 108 -10.00 -2.17 -23.37
CA GLY A 108 -10.72 -3.15 -24.18
C GLY A 108 -12.09 -3.55 -23.63
N GLY A 109 -12.44 -3.15 -22.43
CA GLY A 109 -13.70 -3.53 -21.75
C GLY A 109 -13.84 -5.05 -21.52
N LYS A 110 -12.75 -5.80 -21.53
CA LYS A 110 -12.75 -7.27 -21.43
C LYS A 110 -11.90 -7.74 -20.24
N ARG A 111 -12.37 -8.84 -19.64
CA ARG A 111 -11.57 -9.53 -18.62
C ARG A 111 -10.29 -10.10 -19.25
N ILE A 112 -9.16 -9.88 -18.59
CA ILE A 112 -7.87 -10.47 -18.97
C ILE A 112 -7.48 -11.48 -17.90
N GLN A 113 -7.20 -12.71 -18.34
CA GLN A 113 -6.68 -13.76 -17.47
C GLN A 113 -5.17 -13.61 -17.35
N LEU A 114 -4.67 -13.52 -16.12
CA LEU A 114 -3.23 -13.57 -15.87
C LEU A 114 -2.81 -15.04 -15.83
N SER A 115 -1.78 -15.39 -16.60
CA SER A 115 -1.08 -16.68 -16.46
C SER A 115 0.03 -16.51 -15.41
N ASN A 116 0.14 -17.49 -14.52
CA ASN A 116 1.23 -17.57 -13.54
C ASN A 116 2.58 -17.84 -14.24
#